data_fd3a53cea460124fa307df0e119ae8bc
#
_entry.id   fd3a53cea460124fa307df0e119ae8bc
#
_cell.length_a   1.000
_cell.length_b   1.000
_cell.length_c   1.000
_cell.angle_alpha   90.00
_cell.angle_beta   90.00
_cell.angle_gamma   90.00
#
_symmetry.space_group_name_H-M   'P 1'
#
loop_
_entity.id
_entity.type
_entity.pdbx_description
1 polymer ?
#
loop_
_entity_poly.entity_id
_entity_poly.type
_entity_poly.pdbx_seq_one_letter_code
_entity_poly.pdbx_strand_id
1 'polypeptide(L)'
;RALLERGDADISFDLPSKDFAELKSAPKLTVIGTPIENAMIYLGMNVNQKPFDNVKVRQAVAWAVPYQQIMDSVMFGQAIPLFGGADNKFKGLAWPQKDGYSTDITKAKALMAEAGYPTGFETTLSFDLGLASTNEPLTILVQESLAQIGIKTTINKVPGANWRGELLKKNMPMITNAFGGWLNYPEYFFFWCYHGQNAVFNTMGYKNPAMDALIDKARFTTGPEYEAAVKGFVDIAFEEVPRVPIFQPLLNVAMQKNVTGYRYWFHRQLDYRQLAKG
;
A
#
# COMPACT_ATOMS: atom_id res chain seq x y z
N ARG A 1 -9.91 4.16 22.54
CA ARG A 1 -9.99 5.61 22.57
C ARG A 1 -10.48 6.11 23.93
N ALA A 2 -11.68 5.71 24.40
CA ALA A 2 -12.27 6.19 25.65
C ALA A 2 -11.36 6.00 26.88
N LEU A 3 -10.60 4.92 26.96
CA LEU A 3 -9.64 4.69 28.05
C LEU A 3 -8.50 5.73 28.04
N LEU A 4 -7.98 6.09 26.88
CA LEU A 4 -6.98 7.14 26.75
C LEU A 4 -7.53 8.51 27.18
N GLU A 5 -8.73 8.88 26.72
CA GLU A 5 -9.35 10.17 27.03
C GLU A 5 -9.63 10.33 28.53
N ARG A 6 -9.96 9.25 29.23
CA ARG A 6 -10.16 9.24 30.70
C ARG A 6 -8.86 9.15 31.49
N GLY A 7 -7.76 8.75 30.87
CA GLY A 7 -6.48 8.49 31.54
C GLY A 7 -6.35 7.09 32.15
N ASP A 8 -7.24 6.16 31.81
CA ASP A 8 -7.21 4.75 32.26
C ASP A 8 -6.21 3.93 31.45
N ALA A 9 -5.79 4.42 30.28
CA ALA A 9 -4.70 3.87 29.47
C ALA A 9 -3.65 4.95 29.21
N ASP A 10 -2.40 4.55 29.20
CA ASP A 10 -1.27 5.45 29.00
C ASP A 10 -0.87 5.59 27.54
N ILE A 11 -0.90 4.50 26.76
CA ILE A 11 -0.48 4.44 25.37
C ILE A 11 -1.43 3.53 24.57
N SER A 12 -1.69 3.89 23.32
CA SER A 12 -2.36 3.03 22.34
C SER A 12 -1.73 3.16 20.96
N PHE A 13 -1.58 2.02 20.26
CA PHE A 13 -1.09 1.92 18.87
C PHE A 13 -2.18 1.45 17.91
N ASP A 14 -3.27 0.92 18.41
CA ASP A 14 -4.29 0.22 17.64
C ASP A 14 -5.63 0.95 17.74
N LEU A 15 -5.69 2.08 17.03
CA LEU A 15 -6.91 2.86 16.85
C LEU A 15 -7.14 3.09 15.37
N PRO A 16 -8.40 3.28 14.95
CA PRO A 16 -8.71 3.73 13.59
C PRO A 16 -8.01 5.07 13.25
N SER A 17 -7.63 5.25 11.99
CA SER A 17 -6.95 6.46 11.50
C SER A 17 -7.71 7.75 11.86
N LYS A 18 -9.05 7.70 11.81
CA LYS A 18 -9.91 8.81 12.23
C LYS A 18 -9.70 9.20 13.69
N ASP A 19 -9.62 8.22 14.58
CA ASP A 19 -9.41 8.47 16.01
C ASP A 19 -8.06 9.11 16.27
N PHE A 20 -6.99 8.66 15.62
CA PHE A 20 -5.69 9.32 15.73
C PHE A 20 -5.73 10.76 15.23
N ALA A 21 -6.43 11.03 14.12
CA ALA A 21 -6.58 12.39 13.61
C ALA A 21 -7.30 13.31 14.60
N GLU A 22 -8.39 12.86 15.18
CA GLU A 22 -9.16 13.63 16.18
C GLU A 22 -8.39 13.82 17.49
N LEU A 23 -7.68 12.79 17.98
CA LEU A 23 -6.92 12.86 19.23
C LEU A 23 -5.73 13.84 19.19
N LYS A 24 -5.27 14.24 17.99
CA LYS A 24 -4.23 15.29 17.85
C LYS A 24 -4.62 16.62 18.52
N SER A 25 -5.92 16.91 18.60
CA SER A 25 -6.45 18.11 19.26
C SER A 25 -6.74 17.93 20.76
N ALA A 26 -6.61 16.71 21.29
CA ALA A 26 -6.92 16.40 22.68
C ALA A 26 -5.88 17.02 23.64
N PRO A 27 -6.26 17.86 24.62
CA PRO A 27 -5.32 18.66 25.40
C PRO A 27 -4.40 17.83 26.32
N LYS A 28 -4.82 16.63 26.69
CA LYS A 28 -4.09 15.71 27.59
C LYS A 28 -3.25 14.68 26.83
N LEU A 29 -3.41 14.58 25.52
CA LEU A 29 -2.77 13.53 24.71
C LEU A 29 -1.70 14.11 23.77
N THR A 30 -0.75 13.26 23.43
CA THR A 30 0.20 13.46 22.33
C THR A 30 -0.02 12.35 21.32
N VAL A 31 -0.12 12.72 20.04
CA VAL A 31 -0.22 11.74 18.93
C VAL A 31 1.01 11.90 18.04
N ILE A 32 1.73 10.81 17.85
CA ILE A 32 2.92 10.74 17.00
C ILE A 32 2.62 9.76 15.86
N GLY A 33 2.80 10.20 14.62
CA GLY A 33 2.74 9.36 13.43
C GLY A 33 4.13 9.26 12.81
N THR A 34 4.71 8.06 12.78
CA THR A 34 6.03 7.81 12.18
C THR A 34 5.88 6.99 10.91
N PRO A 35 6.39 7.44 9.75
CA PRO A 35 6.36 6.66 8.52
C PRO A 35 7.00 5.30 8.70
N ILE A 36 6.30 4.25 8.27
CA ILE A 36 6.87 2.90 8.20
C ILE A 36 7.51 2.77 6.82
N GLU A 37 8.76 3.19 6.69
CA GLU A 37 9.47 3.35 5.42
C GLU A 37 9.51 2.08 4.56
N ASN A 38 9.52 0.91 5.21
CA ASN A 38 9.55 -0.40 4.56
C ASN A 38 8.17 -1.06 4.43
N ALA A 39 7.10 -0.28 4.42
CA ALA A 39 5.74 -0.79 4.27
C ALA A 39 4.95 -0.01 3.21
N MET A 40 4.00 -0.70 2.58
CA MET A 40 3.04 -0.10 1.66
C MET A 40 1.70 -0.83 1.71
N ILE A 41 0.63 -0.09 1.43
CA ILE A 41 -0.67 -0.65 1.07
C ILE A 41 -0.82 -0.52 -0.44
N TYR A 42 -1.27 -1.58 -1.08
CA TYR A 42 -1.36 -1.65 -2.54
C TYR A 42 -2.63 -2.34 -3.02
N LEU A 43 -3.03 -2.00 -4.24
CA LEU A 43 -3.98 -2.76 -5.04
C LEU A 43 -3.19 -3.66 -5.97
N GLY A 44 -3.38 -4.97 -5.87
CA GLY A 44 -2.70 -5.96 -6.71
C GLY A 44 -3.64 -6.57 -7.73
N MET A 45 -3.12 -6.88 -8.92
CA MET A 45 -3.86 -7.49 -10.03
C MET A 45 -3.14 -8.77 -10.48
N ASN A 46 -3.85 -9.88 -10.53
CA ASN A 46 -3.27 -11.16 -10.92
C ASN A 46 -3.00 -11.18 -12.44
N VAL A 47 -1.74 -11.05 -12.82
CA VAL A 47 -1.34 -10.95 -14.23
C VAL A 47 -1.53 -12.25 -15.03
N ASN A 48 -1.84 -13.36 -14.38
CA ASN A 48 -2.13 -14.65 -15.03
C ASN A 48 -3.64 -14.86 -15.26
N GLN A 49 -4.48 -13.90 -14.88
CA GLN A 49 -5.92 -13.98 -15.05
C GLN A 49 -6.43 -12.88 -15.98
N LYS A 50 -7.27 -13.26 -16.94
CA LYS A 50 -7.96 -12.28 -17.77
C LYS A 50 -8.97 -11.47 -16.93
N PRO A 51 -9.07 -10.17 -17.24
CA PRO A 51 -8.33 -9.41 -18.26
C PRO A 51 -7.04 -8.74 -17.75
N PHE A 52 -6.58 -9.06 -16.53
CA PHE A 52 -5.39 -8.45 -15.92
C PHE A 52 -4.06 -8.94 -16.52
N ASP A 53 -4.08 -9.92 -17.43
CA ASP A 53 -2.95 -10.26 -18.30
C ASP A 53 -2.60 -9.13 -19.27
N ASN A 54 -3.56 -8.24 -19.60
CA ASN A 54 -3.36 -7.07 -20.44
C ASN A 54 -2.84 -5.87 -19.61
N VAL A 55 -1.66 -5.37 -19.97
CA VAL A 55 -1.04 -4.23 -19.29
C VAL A 55 -1.90 -2.97 -19.32
N LYS A 56 -2.60 -2.69 -20.44
CA LYS A 56 -3.47 -1.51 -20.57
C LYS A 56 -4.64 -1.54 -19.60
N VAL A 57 -5.19 -2.74 -19.31
CA VAL A 57 -6.20 -2.91 -18.26
C VAL A 57 -5.62 -2.56 -16.90
N ARG A 58 -4.41 -3.03 -16.58
CA ARG A 58 -3.77 -2.70 -15.31
C ARG A 58 -3.46 -1.22 -15.17
N GLN A 59 -2.99 -0.59 -16.26
CA GLN A 59 -2.78 0.86 -16.31
C GLN A 59 -4.10 1.63 -16.16
N ALA A 60 -5.18 1.18 -16.79
CA ALA A 60 -6.51 1.78 -16.63
C ALA A 60 -6.97 1.74 -15.17
N VAL A 61 -6.81 0.60 -14.51
CA VAL A 61 -7.10 0.46 -13.07
C VAL A 61 -6.25 1.45 -12.26
N ALA A 62 -4.95 1.57 -12.53
CA ALA A 62 -4.07 2.50 -11.82
C ALA A 62 -4.50 3.97 -11.98
N TRP A 63 -4.92 4.39 -13.19
CA TRP A 63 -5.46 5.74 -13.44
C TRP A 63 -6.85 5.95 -12.83
N ALA A 64 -7.59 4.88 -12.49
CA ALA A 64 -8.90 4.97 -11.89
C ALA A 64 -8.88 4.97 -10.35
N VAL A 65 -7.77 4.59 -9.70
CA VAL A 65 -7.71 4.60 -8.22
C VAL A 65 -7.94 6.00 -7.67
N PRO A 66 -8.86 6.19 -6.70
CA PRO A 66 -9.21 7.49 -6.14
C PRO A 66 -8.25 7.90 -5.01
N TYR A 67 -6.97 8.14 -5.36
CA TYR A 67 -5.86 8.32 -4.40
C TYR A 67 -6.14 9.38 -3.34
N GLN A 68 -6.54 10.60 -3.76
CA GLN A 68 -6.78 11.68 -2.82
C GLN A 68 -7.95 11.38 -1.88
N GLN A 69 -9.04 10.83 -2.42
CA GLN A 69 -10.21 10.46 -1.61
C GLN A 69 -9.87 9.40 -0.56
N ILE A 70 -9.00 8.41 -0.90
CA ILE A 70 -8.51 7.42 0.06
C ILE A 70 -7.73 8.11 1.19
N MET A 71 -6.84 9.05 0.85
CA MET A 71 -6.06 9.78 1.85
C MET A 71 -6.94 10.60 2.79
N ASP A 72 -7.98 11.25 2.26
CA ASP A 72 -8.85 12.13 3.03
C ASP A 72 -9.88 11.37 3.86
N SER A 73 -10.56 10.38 3.26
CA SER A 73 -11.74 9.73 3.85
C SER A 73 -11.45 8.40 4.55
N VAL A 74 -10.36 7.72 4.22
CA VAL A 74 -9.95 6.46 4.86
C VAL A 74 -8.81 6.69 5.84
N MET A 75 -7.77 7.42 5.39
CA MET A 75 -6.57 7.62 6.20
C MET A 75 -6.60 8.89 7.05
N PHE A 76 -7.50 9.84 6.79
CA PHE A 76 -7.60 11.09 7.55
C PHE A 76 -6.25 11.79 7.71
N GLY A 77 -5.42 11.76 6.66
CA GLY A 77 -4.05 12.29 6.69
C GLY A 77 -3.06 11.50 7.55
N GLN A 78 -3.40 10.27 7.97
CA GLN A 78 -2.53 9.40 8.79
C GLN A 78 -1.72 8.41 7.94
N ALA A 79 -1.37 8.76 6.72
CA ALA A 79 -0.52 8.01 5.81
C ALA A 79 0.21 8.95 4.86
N ILE A 80 1.17 8.41 4.12
CA ILE A 80 1.90 9.15 3.08
C ILE A 80 1.47 8.61 1.73
N PRO A 81 0.94 9.42 0.80
CA PRO A 81 0.57 8.94 -0.52
C PRO A 81 1.81 8.46 -1.28
N LEU A 82 1.71 7.32 -1.95
CA LEU A 82 2.75 6.80 -2.82
C LEU A 82 2.52 7.20 -4.27
N PHE A 83 1.25 7.11 -4.71
CA PHE A 83 0.79 7.67 -5.99
C PHE A 83 -0.30 8.70 -5.74
N GLY A 84 -0.54 9.55 -6.73
CA GLY A 84 -1.62 10.54 -6.69
C GLY A 84 -1.46 11.65 -5.66
N GLY A 85 -0.30 11.77 -5.05
CA GLY A 85 0.04 12.92 -4.21
C GLY A 85 0.42 14.11 -5.09
N ALA A 86 -0.17 15.29 -4.82
CA ALA A 86 0.00 16.48 -5.63
C ALA A 86 1.45 16.95 -5.79
N ASP A 87 2.35 16.52 -4.93
CA ASP A 87 3.64 17.19 -4.80
C ASP A 87 4.86 16.28 -4.99
N ASN A 88 4.73 14.97 -5.11
CA ASN A 88 5.87 14.03 -5.16
C ASN A 88 6.98 14.34 -4.13
N LYS A 89 6.60 14.98 -3.02
CA LYS A 89 7.51 15.55 -2.00
C LYS A 89 8.02 14.52 -1.00
N PHE A 90 7.57 13.29 -1.11
CA PHE A 90 7.89 12.27 -0.12
C PHE A 90 9.27 11.66 -0.40
N LYS A 91 10.28 12.39 0.05
CA LYS A 91 11.64 11.89 0.18
C LYS A 91 11.71 11.02 1.44
N GLY A 92 11.59 9.76 1.35
CA GLY A 92 11.68 8.90 2.54
C GLY A 92 11.27 7.47 2.27
N LEU A 93 10.86 7.18 1.05
CA LEU A 93 10.56 5.82 0.64
C LEU A 93 11.83 5.05 0.34
N ALA A 94 11.78 3.75 0.61
CA ALA A 94 12.85 2.82 0.29
C ALA A 94 13.16 2.73 -1.21
N TRP A 95 12.38 3.38 -2.07
CA TRP A 95 12.52 3.37 -3.52
C TRP A 95 12.25 4.74 -4.12
N PRO A 96 12.98 5.11 -5.19
CA PRO A 96 12.77 6.38 -5.84
C PRO A 96 11.37 6.43 -6.47
N GLN A 97 10.66 7.51 -6.17
CA GLN A 97 9.36 7.81 -6.79
C GLN A 97 9.59 8.35 -8.19
N LYS A 98 8.96 7.70 -9.16
CA LYS A 98 8.75 8.27 -10.48
C LYS A 98 7.45 9.08 -10.44
N ASP A 99 7.28 10.04 -11.36
CA ASP A 99 5.99 10.65 -11.62
C ASP A 99 4.97 9.53 -11.86
N GLY A 100 4.08 9.37 -10.89
CA GLY A 100 3.25 8.19 -10.82
C GLY A 100 1.87 8.41 -11.41
N TYR A 101 1.03 7.43 -11.19
CA TYR A 101 -0.38 7.50 -11.52
C TYR A 101 -1.09 8.53 -10.63
N SER A 102 -2.09 9.19 -11.20
CA SER A 102 -3.07 10.03 -10.51
C SER A 102 -4.47 9.62 -10.96
N THR A 103 -5.50 10.09 -10.27
CA THR A 103 -6.88 9.77 -10.67
C THR A 103 -7.24 10.53 -11.96
N ASP A 104 -7.39 9.79 -13.05
CA ASP A 104 -7.82 10.29 -14.37
C ASP A 104 -8.76 9.28 -15.04
N ILE A 105 -10.04 9.45 -14.80
CA ILE A 105 -11.10 8.56 -15.32
C ILE A 105 -11.17 8.62 -16.86
N THR A 106 -10.89 9.77 -17.46
CA THR A 106 -10.92 9.92 -18.94
C THR A 106 -9.83 9.08 -19.58
N LYS A 107 -8.60 9.17 -19.05
CA LYS A 107 -7.47 8.37 -19.50
C LYS A 107 -7.68 6.88 -19.23
N ALA A 108 -8.25 6.54 -18.08
CA ALA A 108 -8.57 5.15 -17.73
C ALA A 108 -9.58 4.55 -18.73
N LYS A 109 -10.64 5.27 -19.10
CA LYS A 109 -11.60 4.84 -20.13
C LYS A 109 -10.96 4.65 -21.51
N ALA A 110 -10.07 5.55 -21.92
CA ALA A 110 -9.36 5.41 -23.17
C ALA A 110 -8.51 4.12 -23.20
N LEU A 111 -7.77 3.84 -22.13
CA LEU A 111 -6.98 2.62 -21.99
C LEU A 111 -7.84 1.35 -21.98
N MET A 112 -9.03 1.39 -21.34
CA MET A 112 -9.99 0.28 -21.39
C MET A 112 -10.46 0.00 -22.81
N ALA A 113 -10.78 1.04 -23.57
CA ALA A 113 -11.17 0.90 -24.98
C ALA A 113 -10.03 0.32 -25.83
N GLU A 114 -8.81 0.83 -25.67
CA GLU A 114 -7.61 0.32 -26.35
C GLU A 114 -7.28 -1.13 -25.98
N ALA A 115 -7.62 -1.54 -24.76
CA ALA A 115 -7.47 -2.91 -24.29
C ALA A 115 -8.53 -3.87 -24.82
N GLY A 116 -9.57 -3.37 -25.51
CA GLY A 116 -10.68 -4.18 -26.01
C GLY A 116 -11.83 -4.35 -25.01
N TYR A 117 -11.88 -3.56 -23.97
CA TYR A 117 -12.93 -3.59 -22.93
C TYR A 117 -13.66 -2.25 -22.78
N PRO A 118 -14.23 -1.67 -23.87
CA PRO A 118 -14.86 -0.34 -23.82
C PRO A 118 -16.07 -0.27 -22.91
N THR A 119 -16.74 -1.40 -22.65
CA THR A 119 -17.89 -1.52 -21.74
C THR A 119 -17.52 -2.07 -20.37
N GLY A 120 -16.22 -2.35 -20.14
CA GLY A 120 -15.72 -2.94 -18.91
C GLY A 120 -15.91 -4.45 -18.80
N PHE A 121 -15.87 -4.96 -17.57
CA PHE A 121 -16.00 -6.38 -17.24
C PHE A 121 -16.39 -6.54 -15.76
N GLU A 122 -16.71 -7.77 -15.36
CA GLU A 122 -16.98 -8.12 -13.97
C GLU A 122 -15.76 -8.82 -13.35
N THR A 123 -15.48 -8.53 -12.09
CA THR A 123 -14.34 -9.11 -11.35
C THR A 123 -14.59 -9.12 -9.84
N THR A 124 -13.63 -9.68 -9.09
CA THR A 124 -13.65 -9.71 -7.62
C THR A 124 -12.47 -8.95 -7.06
N LEU A 125 -12.72 -8.15 -6.01
CA LEU A 125 -11.71 -7.48 -5.21
C LEU A 125 -11.74 -8.07 -3.81
N SER A 126 -10.68 -8.76 -3.42
CA SER A 126 -10.56 -9.45 -2.13
C SER A 126 -9.71 -8.64 -1.15
N PHE A 127 -10.06 -8.71 0.14
CA PHE A 127 -9.24 -8.13 1.20
C PHE A 127 -9.30 -8.97 2.48
N ASP A 128 -8.27 -8.77 3.33
CA ASP A 128 -8.13 -9.38 4.64
C ASP A 128 -9.07 -8.72 5.66
N LEU A 129 -10.01 -9.47 6.24
CA LEU A 129 -10.87 -9.02 7.34
C LEU A 129 -10.08 -8.66 8.61
N GLY A 130 -8.87 -9.20 8.79
CA GLY A 130 -7.99 -8.80 9.89
C GLY A 130 -7.57 -7.33 9.83
N LEU A 131 -7.68 -6.70 8.65
CA LEU A 131 -7.39 -5.28 8.39
C LEU A 131 -8.64 -4.50 7.95
N ALA A 132 -9.84 -4.94 8.33
CA ALA A 132 -11.11 -4.39 7.84
C ALA A 132 -11.25 -2.88 8.11
N SER A 133 -10.77 -2.38 9.24
CA SER A 133 -10.85 -0.95 9.58
C SER A 133 -10.25 -0.02 8.51
N THR A 134 -9.24 -0.49 7.78
CA THR A 134 -8.62 0.24 6.67
C THR A 134 -9.05 -0.30 5.31
N ASN A 135 -9.04 -1.62 5.14
CA ASN A 135 -9.24 -2.23 3.82
C ASN A 135 -10.70 -2.17 3.36
N GLU A 136 -11.68 -2.23 4.25
CA GLU A 136 -13.08 -2.20 3.85
C GLU A 136 -13.47 -0.85 3.23
N PRO A 137 -13.27 0.31 3.89
CA PRO A 137 -13.57 1.59 3.28
C PRO A 137 -12.69 1.88 2.04
N LEU A 138 -11.43 1.44 2.03
CA LEU A 138 -10.56 1.56 0.87
C LEU A 138 -11.10 0.78 -0.33
N THR A 139 -11.52 -0.48 -0.15
CA THR A 139 -12.05 -1.30 -1.24
C THR A 139 -13.38 -0.78 -1.78
N ILE A 140 -14.23 -0.20 -0.93
CA ILE A 140 -15.47 0.46 -1.36
C ILE A 140 -15.18 1.64 -2.28
N LEU A 141 -14.26 2.52 -1.92
CA LEU A 141 -13.87 3.66 -2.76
C LEU A 141 -13.25 3.20 -4.10
N VAL A 142 -12.42 2.17 -4.06
CA VAL A 142 -11.84 1.58 -5.29
C VAL A 142 -12.96 0.99 -6.16
N GLN A 143 -13.90 0.23 -5.59
CA GLN A 143 -15.04 -0.33 -6.31
C GLN A 143 -15.88 0.75 -7.00
N GLU A 144 -16.22 1.82 -6.29
CA GLU A 144 -17.01 2.94 -6.82
C GLU A 144 -16.27 3.64 -7.98
N SER A 145 -14.96 3.83 -7.84
CA SER A 145 -14.16 4.46 -8.88
C SER A 145 -14.00 3.57 -10.12
N LEU A 146 -13.75 2.28 -9.93
CA LEU A 146 -13.66 1.30 -11.02
C LEU A 146 -14.97 1.15 -11.80
N ALA A 147 -16.11 1.32 -11.13
CA ALA A 147 -17.40 1.31 -11.80
C ALA A 147 -17.53 2.43 -12.85
N GLN A 148 -16.86 3.57 -12.65
CA GLN A 148 -16.87 4.68 -13.63
C GLN A 148 -16.18 4.33 -14.95
N ILE A 149 -15.30 3.32 -14.97
CA ILE A 149 -14.64 2.80 -16.16
C ILE A 149 -15.24 1.46 -16.63
N GLY A 150 -16.42 1.09 -16.12
CA GLY A 150 -17.17 -0.11 -16.49
C GLY A 150 -16.73 -1.40 -15.77
N ILE A 151 -15.77 -1.34 -14.85
CA ILE A 151 -15.37 -2.53 -14.08
C ILE A 151 -16.33 -2.72 -12.90
N LYS A 152 -17.17 -3.75 -12.97
CA LYS A 152 -18.07 -4.14 -11.90
C LYS A 152 -17.36 -5.08 -10.93
N THR A 153 -17.11 -4.59 -9.74
CA THR A 153 -16.31 -5.31 -8.75
C THR A 153 -17.20 -5.88 -7.63
N THR A 154 -17.11 -7.18 -7.38
CA THR A 154 -17.67 -7.82 -6.18
C THR A 154 -16.63 -7.83 -5.08
N ILE A 155 -16.96 -7.30 -3.90
CA ILE A 155 -16.05 -7.31 -2.75
C ILE A 155 -16.11 -8.68 -2.08
N ASN A 156 -14.94 -9.32 -1.92
CA ASN A 156 -14.79 -10.59 -1.23
C ASN A 156 -13.98 -10.40 0.07
N LYS A 157 -14.64 -10.60 1.20
CA LYS A 157 -14.07 -10.47 2.54
C LYS A 157 -13.48 -11.81 2.99
N VAL A 158 -12.16 -11.92 3.06
CA VAL A 158 -11.48 -13.16 3.44
C VAL A 158 -11.14 -13.12 4.93
N PRO A 159 -11.56 -14.13 5.74
CA PRO A 159 -11.16 -14.21 7.14
C PRO A 159 -9.65 -14.20 7.31
N GLY A 160 -9.13 -13.39 8.27
CA GLY A 160 -7.69 -13.18 8.46
C GLY A 160 -6.87 -14.46 8.63
N ALA A 161 -7.43 -15.47 9.33
CA ALA A 161 -6.79 -16.78 9.48
C ALA A 161 -6.56 -17.51 8.13
N ASN A 162 -7.39 -17.23 7.12
CA ASN A 162 -7.33 -17.88 5.80
C ASN A 162 -6.54 -17.04 4.78
N TRP A 163 -6.31 -15.75 5.06
CA TRP A 163 -5.79 -14.79 4.09
C TRP A 163 -4.48 -15.26 3.43
N ARG A 164 -3.50 -15.67 4.23
CA ARG A 164 -2.22 -16.14 3.71
C ARG A 164 -2.37 -17.38 2.80
N GLY A 165 -3.25 -18.29 3.18
CA GLY A 165 -3.54 -19.49 2.36
C GLY A 165 -4.16 -19.13 1.01
N GLU A 166 -5.10 -18.18 0.99
CA GLU A 166 -5.71 -17.70 -0.25
C GLU A 166 -4.72 -16.95 -1.14
N LEU A 167 -3.84 -16.13 -0.58
CA LEU A 167 -2.76 -15.47 -1.33
C LEU A 167 -1.84 -16.47 -2.04
N LEU A 168 -1.51 -17.59 -1.39
CA LEU A 168 -0.64 -18.63 -1.96
C LEU A 168 -1.28 -19.38 -3.12
N LYS A 169 -2.61 -19.50 -3.15
CA LYS A 169 -3.34 -20.11 -4.27
C LYS A 169 -3.27 -19.27 -5.56
N LYS A 170 -3.03 -17.98 -5.46
CA LYS A 170 -2.95 -17.02 -6.58
C LYS A 170 -4.15 -17.11 -7.52
N ASN A 171 -5.35 -17.25 -6.94
CA ASN A 171 -6.60 -17.37 -7.68
C ASN A 171 -7.53 -16.16 -7.52
N MET A 172 -7.14 -15.17 -6.71
CA MET A 172 -7.88 -13.92 -6.55
C MET A 172 -7.49 -12.93 -7.66
N PRO A 173 -8.47 -12.43 -8.46
CA PRO A 173 -8.18 -11.51 -9.58
C PRO A 173 -7.57 -10.18 -9.14
N MET A 174 -8.19 -9.53 -8.15
CA MET A 174 -7.68 -8.31 -7.51
C MET A 174 -7.68 -8.45 -5.99
N ILE A 175 -6.72 -7.81 -5.35
CA ILE A 175 -6.60 -7.75 -3.90
C ILE A 175 -6.18 -6.35 -3.43
N THR A 176 -6.68 -5.90 -2.29
CA THR A 176 -5.98 -4.92 -1.48
C THR A 176 -5.17 -5.66 -0.43
N ASN A 177 -3.90 -5.31 -0.30
CA ASN A 177 -3.01 -5.98 0.63
C ASN A 177 -1.92 -5.03 1.14
N ALA A 178 -1.26 -5.45 2.20
CA ALA A 178 -0.11 -4.77 2.77
C ALA A 178 1.17 -5.56 2.50
N PHE A 179 2.27 -4.88 2.31
CA PHE A 179 3.61 -5.43 2.44
C PHE A 179 4.40 -4.60 3.43
N GLY A 180 5.06 -5.25 4.37
CA GLY A 180 6.01 -4.63 5.29
C GLY A 180 7.26 -5.47 5.35
N GLY A 181 8.40 -4.87 5.00
CA GLY A 181 9.69 -5.54 4.97
C GLY A 181 10.48 -5.36 6.26
N TRP A 182 11.67 -5.95 6.29
CA TRP A 182 12.64 -5.84 7.37
C TRP A 182 13.74 -4.84 7.06
N LEU A 183 14.01 -4.62 5.78
CA LEU A 183 15.06 -3.73 5.29
C LEU A 183 14.44 -2.60 4.46
N ASN A 184 15.06 -1.45 4.51
CA ASN A 184 14.63 -0.24 3.81
C ASN A 184 15.48 -0.01 2.54
N TYR A 185 15.48 -1.00 1.63
CA TYR A 185 16.18 -0.95 0.35
C TYR A 185 15.23 -1.27 -0.81
N PRO A 186 15.32 -0.55 -1.94
CA PRO A 186 14.49 -0.81 -3.12
C PRO A 186 14.55 -2.27 -3.58
N GLU A 187 15.74 -2.83 -3.77
CA GLU A 187 15.93 -4.20 -4.23
C GLU A 187 15.35 -5.23 -3.27
N TYR A 188 15.27 -4.94 -1.97
CA TYR A 188 14.60 -5.82 -1.01
C TYR A 188 13.10 -5.93 -1.28
N PHE A 189 12.42 -4.79 -1.48
CA PHE A 189 10.99 -4.77 -1.82
C PHE A 189 10.73 -5.48 -3.15
N PHE A 190 11.52 -5.15 -4.17
CA PHE A 190 11.33 -5.68 -5.51
C PHE A 190 11.66 -7.16 -5.57
N PHE A 191 12.66 -7.64 -4.84
CA PHE A 191 12.94 -9.06 -4.72
C PHE A 191 11.75 -9.84 -4.16
N TRP A 192 11.20 -9.39 -3.04
CA TRP A 192 10.08 -10.10 -2.42
C TRP A 192 8.76 -9.96 -3.20
N CYS A 193 8.48 -8.79 -3.74
CA CYS A 193 7.18 -8.48 -4.30
C CYS A 193 7.05 -8.71 -5.81
N TYR A 194 8.16 -8.66 -6.55
CA TYR A 194 8.14 -8.69 -8.02
C TYR A 194 9.00 -9.79 -8.63
N HIS A 195 10.09 -10.21 -7.99
CA HIS A 195 11.00 -11.19 -8.57
C HIS A 195 10.30 -12.52 -8.84
N GLY A 196 10.46 -13.06 -10.05
CA GLY A 196 9.73 -14.22 -10.54
C GLY A 196 9.96 -15.52 -9.78
N GLN A 197 11.08 -15.65 -9.05
CA GLN A 197 11.35 -16.80 -8.18
C GLN A 197 10.56 -16.75 -6.86
N ASN A 198 10.03 -15.58 -6.45
CA ASN A 198 9.37 -15.43 -5.17
C ASN A 198 7.91 -15.88 -5.25
N ALA A 199 7.58 -16.96 -4.56
CA ALA A 199 6.22 -17.52 -4.58
C ALA A 199 5.30 -16.87 -3.55
N VAL A 200 5.82 -16.46 -2.39
CA VAL A 200 5.00 -16.06 -1.22
C VAL A 200 4.49 -14.62 -1.36
N PHE A 201 5.40 -13.67 -1.56
CA PHE A 201 5.04 -12.25 -1.56
C PHE A 201 4.80 -11.67 -2.96
N ASN A 202 5.23 -12.37 -4.01
CA ASN A 202 4.80 -12.09 -5.38
C ASN A 202 3.37 -12.62 -5.58
N THR A 203 2.42 -12.00 -4.89
CA THR A 203 1.02 -12.46 -4.83
C THR A 203 0.29 -12.35 -6.16
N MET A 204 0.80 -11.54 -7.09
CA MET A 204 0.18 -11.29 -8.40
C MET A 204 0.63 -12.26 -9.50
N GLY A 205 1.53 -13.19 -9.17
CA GLY A 205 2.07 -14.15 -10.13
C GLY A 205 2.92 -13.51 -11.23
N TYR A 206 3.43 -12.31 -10.99
CA TYR A 206 4.21 -11.53 -11.95
C TYR A 206 5.57 -12.17 -12.21
N LYS A 207 5.99 -12.18 -13.47
CA LYS A 207 7.30 -12.65 -13.91
C LYS A 207 7.79 -11.80 -15.06
N ASN A 208 8.98 -11.22 -14.91
CA ASN A 208 9.66 -10.48 -15.96
C ASN A 208 11.17 -10.70 -15.81
N PRO A 209 11.80 -11.50 -16.72
CA PRO A 209 13.24 -11.79 -16.62
C PRO A 209 14.14 -10.55 -16.66
N ALA A 210 13.73 -9.49 -17.36
CA ALA A 210 14.50 -8.24 -17.40
C ALA A 210 14.46 -7.53 -16.03
N MET A 211 13.29 -7.50 -15.37
CA MET A 211 13.18 -6.99 -14.01
C MET A 211 13.98 -7.84 -13.02
N ASP A 212 13.87 -9.17 -13.11
CA ASP A 212 14.57 -10.09 -12.24
C ASP A 212 16.10 -9.86 -12.31
N ALA A 213 16.64 -9.71 -13.53
CA ALA A 213 18.06 -9.44 -13.73
C ALA A 213 18.50 -8.08 -13.15
N LEU A 214 17.67 -7.05 -13.23
CA LEU A 214 17.94 -5.74 -12.63
C LEU A 214 17.89 -5.79 -11.11
N ILE A 215 16.94 -6.51 -10.53
CA ILE A 215 16.84 -6.72 -9.08
C ILE A 215 18.10 -7.45 -8.57
N ASP A 216 18.49 -8.53 -9.24
CA ASP A 216 19.69 -9.29 -8.87
C ASP A 216 20.95 -8.44 -9.03
N LYS A 217 21.04 -7.63 -10.09
CA LYS A 217 22.16 -6.71 -10.27
C LYS A 217 22.26 -5.71 -9.12
N ALA A 218 21.16 -5.09 -8.70
CA ALA A 218 21.15 -4.13 -7.60
C ALA A 218 21.62 -4.75 -6.27
N ARG A 219 21.33 -6.03 -6.03
CA ARG A 219 21.75 -6.73 -4.80
C ARG A 219 23.26 -6.90 -4.65
N PHE A 220 24.00 -6.82 -5.74
CA PHE A 220 25.44 -7.12 -5.77
C PHE A 220 26.31 -5.99 -6.33
N THR A 221 25.71 -4.81 -6.58
CA THR A 221 26.43 -3.63 -7.09
C THR A 221 26.27 -2.43 -6.16
N THR A 222 27.06 -1.40 -6.39
CA THR A 222 27.02 -0.12 -5.68
C THR A 222 27.24 1.03 -6.66
N GLY A 223 27.01 2.28 -6.20
CA GLY A 223 27.23 3.49 -7.01
C GLY A 223 26.36 3.55 -8.26
N PRO A 224 26.89 4.07 -9.39
CA PRO A 224 26.09 4.29 -10.60
C PRO A 224 25.43 3.03 -11.17
N GLU A 225 26.05 1.87 -11.01
CA GLU A 225 25.45 0.60 -11.47
C GLU A 225 24.22 0.21 -10.63
N TYR A 226 24.31 0.39 -9.32
CA TYR A 226 23.17 0.20 -8.42
C TYR A 226 22.02 1.14 -8.77
N GLU A 227 22.32 2.44 -8.89
CA GLU A 227 21.30 3.46 -9.21
C GLU A 227 20.60 3.18 -10.55
N ALA A 228 21.37 2.77 -11.57
CA ALA A 228 20.81 2.41 -12.88
C ALA A 228 19.92 1.16 -12.80
N ALA A 229 20.32 0.15 -12.02
CA ALA A 229 19.54 -1.06 -11.84
C ALA A 229 18.23 -0.77 -11.09
N VAL A 230 18.30 0.01 -9.99
CA VAL A 230 17.12 0.45 -9.22
C VAL A 230 16.16 1.23 -10.10
N LYS A 231 16.66 2.24 -10.85
CA LYS A 231 15.84 2.99 -11.78
C LYS A 231 15.16 2.07 -12.80
N GLY A 232 15.89 1.13 -13.35
CA GLY A 232 15.38 0.20 -14.37
C GLY A 232 14.22 -0.65 -13.88
N PHE A 233 14.34 -1.31 -12.73
CA PHE A 233 13.24 -2.13 -12.23
C PHE A 233 12.06 -1.30 -11.71
N VAL A 234 12.29 -0.10 -11.21
CA VAL A 234 11.21 0.83 -10.86
C VAL A 234 10.44 1.26 -12.11
N ASP A 235 11.12 1.62 -13.20
CA ASP A 235 10.50 1.98 -14.47
C ASP A 235 9.61 0.84 -15.01
N ILE A 236 10.10 -0.40 -15.01
CA ILE A 236 9.31 -1.57 -15.43
C ILE A 236 8.06 -1.75 -14.55
N ALA A 237 8.20 -1.60 -13.22
CA ALA A 237 7.07 -1.73 -12.31
C ALA A 237 5.97 -0.70 -12.57
N PHE A 238 6.34 0.53 -12.94
CA PHE A 238 5.39 1.58 -13.32
C PHE A 238 4.74 1.33 -14.67
N GLU A 239 5.49 0.78 -15.62
CA GLU A 239 4.97 0.49 -16.96
C GLU A 239 4.04 -0.72 -16.96
N GLU A 240 4.39 -1.79 -16.24
CA GLU A 240 3.63 -3.04 -16.26
C GLU A 240 2.55 -3.15 -15.18
N VAL A 241 2.68 -2.41 -14.11
CA VAL A 241 1.68 -2.22 -13.04
C VAL A 241 1.01 -3.51 -12.55
N PRO A 242 1.72 -4.55 -12.14
CA PRO A 242 1.09 -5.70 -11.48
C PRO A 242 0.51 -5.33 -10.11
N ARG A 243 1.03 -4.24 -9.53
CA ARG A 243 0.58 -3.61 -8.27
C ARG A 243 0.51 -2.12 -8.43
N VAL A 244 -0.49 -1.53 -7.79
CA VAL A 244 -0.62 -0.08 -7.64
C VAL A 244 -0.32 0.26 -6.18
N PRO A 245 0.87 0.75 -5.83
CA PRO A 245 1.14 1.28 -4.50
C PRO A 245 0.23 2.47 -4.23
N ILE A 246 -0.52 2.44 -3.11
CA ILE A 246 -1.50 3.48 -2.81
C ILE A 246 -0.92 4.44 -1.76
N PHE A 247 -0.53 3.91 -0.61
CA PHE A 247 0.06 4.73 0.45
C PHE A 247 1.05 3.95 1.31
N GLN A 248 1.92 4.68 1.96
CA GLN A 248 2.79 4.24 3.03
C GLN A 248 2.08 4.48 4.36
N PRO A 249 1.89 3.45 5.21
CA PRO A 249 1.25 3.63 6.50
C PRO A 249 2.16 4.37 7.48
N LEU A 250 1.55 5.08 8.42
CA LEU A 250 2.23 5.56 9.62
C LEU A 250 2.03 4.56 10.76
N LEU A 251 3.06 4.37 11.58
CA LEU A 251 2.87 3.86 12.93
C LEU A 251 2.39 5.03 13.79
N ASN A 252 1.10 5.03 14.07
CA ASN A 252 0.49 6.04 14.92
C ASN A 252 0.50 5.57 16.38
N VAL A 253 0.82 6.49 17.27
CA VAL A 253 0.84 6.28 18.73
C VAL A 253 0.11 7.43 19.38
N ALA A 254 -0.89 7.14 20.20
CA ALA A 254 -1.52 8.12 21.08
C ALA A 254 -1.14 7.81 22.53
N MET A 255 -0.67 8.82 23.26
CA MET A 255 -0.23 8.63 24.65
C MET A 255 -0.56 9.83 25.50
N GLN A 256 -0.64 9.61 26.84
CA GLN A 256 -0.77 10.68 27.80
C GLN A 256 0.45 11.62 27.73
N LYS A 257 0.26 12.93 27.91
CA LYS A 257 1.36 13.92 27.83
C LYS A 257 2.44 13.75 28.90
N ASN A 258 2.10 13.11 30.01
CA ASN A 258 3.06 12.80 31.07
C ASN A 258 3.82 11.48 30.84
N VAL A 259 3.57 10.78 29.72
CA VAL A 259 4.39 9.65 29.28
C VAL A 259 5.57 10.17 28.47
N THR A 260 6.77 9.79 28.83
CA THR A 260 8.03 10.16 28.20
C THR A 260 8.84 8.95 27.77
N GLY A 261 9.90 9.14 26.97
CA GLY A 261 10.80 8.05 26.57
C GLY A 261 10.29 7.19 25.41
N TYR A 262 9.13 7.53 24.80
CA TYR A 262 8.71 6.83 23.60
C TYR A 262 9.72 7.06 22.46
N ARG A 263 10.13 5.95 21.81
CA ARG A 263 10.96 5.95 20.62
C ARG A 263 10.42 4.96 19.60
N TYR A 264 10.35 5.40 18.33
CA TYR A 264 10.07 4.50 17.21
C TYR A 264 11.27 3.56 16.96
N TRP A 265 10.95 2.28 16.76
CA TRP A 265 11.89 1.27 16.31
C TRP A 265 11.40 0.66 15.00
N PHE A 266 12.31 0.39 14.08
CA PHE A 266 11.96 -0.17 12.76
C PHE A 266 11.20 -1.51 12.84
N HIS A 267 11.41 -2.30 13.89
CA HIS A 267 10.66 -3.54 14.17
C HIS A 267 9.28 -3.29 14.80
N ARG A 268 8.91 -2.06 15.03
CA ARG A 268 7.60 -1.61 15.53
C ARG A 268 7.20 -2.13 16.92
N GLN A 269 8.13 -2.65 17.67
CA GLN A 269 7.90 -3.07 19.06
C GLN A 269 8.20 -1.92 20.01
N LEU A 270 7.37 -1.79 21.05
CA LEU A 270 7.58 -0.80 22.09
C LEU A 270 8.71 -1.24 23.03
N ASP A 271 9.68 -0.36 23.26
CA ASP A 271 10.70 -0.56 24.27
C ASP A 271 10.25 0.05 25.60
N TYR A 272 9.68 -0.78 26.46
CA TYR A 272 9.15 -0.36 27.75
C TYR A 272 10.23 0.12 28.73
N ARG A 273 11.51 -0.25 28.52
CA ARG A 273 12.61 0.09 29.44
C ARG A 273 12.91 1.59 29.50
N GLN A 274 12.54 2.33 28.46
CA GLN A 274 12.79 3.76 28.34
C GLN A 274 11.56 4.60 28.70
N LEU A 275 10.39 3.96 28.87
CA LEU A 275 9.17 4.68 29.20
C LEU A 275 9.16 5.09 30.66
N ALA A 276 8.73 6.32 30.91
CA ALA A 276 8.48 6.84 32.23
C ALA A 276 7.16 7.62 32.26
N LYS A 277 6.49 7.61 33.41
CA LYS A 277 5.28 8.39 33.65
C LYS A 277 5.58 9.37 34.76
N GLY A 278 5.46 10.68 34.46
CA GLY A 278 5.64 11.78 35.40
C GLY A 278 4.35 12.21 36.09
#